data_b4e6da74093fa01a3da8b9cbb3b174f3
#
_entry.id   b4e6da74093fa01a3da8b9cbb3b174f3
#
_cell.length_a   1.000
_cell.length_b   1.000
_cell.length_c   1.000
_cell.angle_alpha   90.00
_cell.angle_beta   90.00
_cell.angle_gamma   90.00
#
_symmetry.space_group_name_H-M   'P 1'
#
loop_
_entity.id
_entity.type
_entity.pdbx_description
1 polymer ?
#
loop_
_entity_poly.entity_id
_entity_poly.type
_entity_poly.pdbx_seq_one_letter_code
_entity_poly.pdbx_strand_id
1 'polypeptide(L)'
;MTDEQIKKLEEKANEIRQDIIKMLLAAGSGHSAGPLGMADVFTALYFGQVLKYDPENPWVEDRDRVILSNGHICPVWYATLAHAGFFPHEELLTLRKLNGRLQGHPHYRELPGVENTGGPLGQGLSQAIGHVLAGRMDASTSSAQVPKFRVYCLMSDAELQEGQNWEAIMFAGKNNLHNLTAIIDRNNIQIDGFTEDVMPLENLVNKFTAFNWSVIEINGHDMAEIVAAIGKAKSIFENPTVIIAHTIPGKGVDFMQWKYEWHGKP
;
A
#
# COMPACT_ATOMS: atom_id res chain seq x y z
N MET A 1 -8.72 14.80 12.97
CA MET A 1 -9.74 13.75 13.28
C MET A 1 -10.11 13.84 14.75
N THR A 2 -11.35 13.44 15.12
CA THR A 2 -11.74 13.29 16.54
C THR A 2 -11.34 11.93 17.08
N ASP A 3 -11.24 11.80 18.41
CA ASP A 3 -10.91 10.50 19.03
C ASP A 3 -11.92 9.40 18.67
N GLU A 4 -13.20 9.76 18.54
CA GLU A 4 -14.26 8.83 18.09
C GLU A 4 -14.03 8.33 16.63
N GLN A 5 -13.57 9.20 15.74
CA GLN A 5 -13.23 8.82 14.37
C GLN A 5 -12.01 7.91 14.32
N ILE A 6 -10.98 8.20 15.13
CA ILE A 6 -9.78 7.36 15.28
C ILE A 6 -10.19 5.97 15.75
N LYS A 7 -10.96 5.89 16.83
CA LYS A 7 -11.42 4.61 17.37
C LYS A 7 -12.21 3.77 16.36
N LYS A 8 -13.09 4.38 15.56
CA LYS A 8 -13.82 3.68 14.49
C LYS A 8 -12.89 3.10 13.43
N LEU A 9 -11.80 3.79 13.10
CA LEU A 9 -10.80 3.28 12.16
C LEU A 9 -9.98 2.13 12.78
N GLU A 10 -9.62 2.21 14.06
CA GLU A 10 -8.94 1.13 14.77
C GLU A 10 -9.81 -0.14 14.85
N GLU A 11 -11.11 0.01 15.14
CA GLU A 11 -12.08 -1.09 15.11
C GLU A 11 -12.16 -1.70 13.70
N LYS A 12 -12.24 -0.87 12.66
CA LYS A 12 -12.25 -1.31 11.26
C LYS A 12 -10.96 -2.05 10.87
N ALA A 13 -9.80 -1.56 11.27
CA ALA A 13 -8.52 -2.24 11.03
C ALA A 13 -8.48 -3.63 11.70
N ASN A 14 -9.09 -3.74 12.87
CA ASN A 14 -9.18 -5.03 13.56
C ASN A 14 -10.15 -6.00 12.85
N GLU A 15 -11.28 -5.54 12.31
CA GLU A 15 -12.18 -6.36 11.47
C GLU A 15 -11.43 -6.88 10.22
N ILE A 16 -10.69 -6.01 9.54
CA ILE A 16 -9.87 -6.38 8.37
C ILE A 16 -8.82 -7.44 8.75
N ARG A 17 -8.14 -7.32 9.90
CA ARG A 17 -7.21 -8.35 10.40
C ARG A 17 -7.88 -9.70 10.62
N GLN A 18 -9.08 -9.72 11.19
CA GLN A 18 -9.84 -10.95 11.37
C GLN A 18 -10.17 -11.62 10.03
N ASP A 19 -10.52 -10.84 9.02
CA ASP A 19 -10.83 -11.38 7.69
C ASP A 19 -9.57 -11.87 6.96
N ILE A 20 -8.44 -11.19 7.12
CA ILE A 20 -7.13 -11.69 6.62
C ILE A 20 -6.85 -13.10 7.17
N ILE A 21 -7.04 -13.31 8.48
CA ILE A 21 -6.83 -14.63 9.09
C ILE A 21 -7.81 -15.67 8.54
N LYS A 22 -9.11 -15.34 8.43
CA LYS A 22 -10.12 -16.24 7.87
C LYS A 22 -9.83 -16.61 6.42
N MET A 23 -9.44 -15.62 5.59
CA MET A 23 -9.06 -15.82 4.19
C MET A 23 -7.89 -16.79 4.06
N LEU A 24 -6.82 -16.55 4.82
CA LEU A 24 -5.60 -17.36 4.78
C LEU A 24 -5.85 -18.77 5.30
N LEU A 25 -6.63 -18.92 6.37
CA LEU A 25 -7.04 -20.23 6.88
C LEU A 25 -7.84 -21.02 5.83
N ALA A 26 -8.81 -20.38 5.16
CA ALA A 26 -9.60 -20.99 4.09
C ALA A 26 -8.74 -21.35 2.86
N ALA A 27 -7.74 -20.52 2.53
CA ALA A 27 -6.83 -20.75 1.42
C ALA A 27 -5.81 -21.87 1.72
N GLY A 28 -5.36 -22.02 2.96
CA GLY A 28 -4.28 -22.93 3.38
C GLY A 28 -2.92 -22.56 2.81
N SER A 29 -2.77 -21.34 2.30
CA SER A 29 -1.53 -20.80 1.73
C SER A 29 -1.59 -19.29 1.63
N GLY A 30 -0.45 -18.61 1.66
CA GLY A 30 -0.35 -17.16 1.50
C GLY A 30 0.63 -16.53 2.48
N HIS A 31 0.50 -15.22 2.66
CA HIS A 31 1.36 -14.42 3.52
C HIS A 31 0.50 -13.81 4.63
N SER A 32 0.91 -13.93 5.90
CA SER A 32 0.15 -13.41 7.04
C SER A 32 0.79 -12.17 7.67
N ALA A 33 2.10 -12.17 7.88
CA ALA A 33 2.73 -11.14 8.68
C ALA A 33 2.62 -9.73 8.07
N GLY A 34 2.91 -9.56 6.78
CA GLY A 34 2.81 -8.28 6.07
C GLY A 34 1.36 -7.76 6.02
N PRO A 35 0.37 -8.56 5.56
CA PRO A 35 -1.03 -8.14 5.55
C PRO A 35 -1.56 -7.69 6.92
N LEU A 36 -1.24 -8.41 8.00
CA LEU A 36 -1.64 -8.04 9.35
C LEU A 36 -0.97 -6.73 9.82
N GLY A 37 0.28 -6.51 9.45
CA GLY A 37 1.03 -5.29 9.75
C GLY A 37 0.44 -4.07 9.05
N MET A 38 0.05 -4.20 7.78
CA MET A 38 -0.43 -3.10 6.95
C MET A 38 -1.93 -2.78 7.09
N ALA A 39 -2.67 -3.49 7.94
CA ALA A 39 -4.12 -3.27 8.08
C ALA A 39 -4.48 -1.84 8.50
N ASP A 40 -3.71 -1.20 9.39
CA ASP A 40 -3.95 0.18 9.82
C ASP A 40 -3.73 1.17 8.66
N VAL A 41 -2.65 1.00 7.89
CA VAL A 41 -2.34 1.86 6.74
C VAL A 41 -3.42 1.75 5.67
N PHE A 42 -3.86 0.54 5.31
CA PHE A 42 -4.94 0.34 4.35
C PHE A 42 -6.26 0.91 4.85
N THR A 43 -6.56 0.72 6.13
CA THR A 43 -7.77 1.28 6.75
C THR A 43 -7.75 2.80 6.71
N ALA A 44 -6.64 3.43 7.10
CA ALA A 44 -6.51 4.88 7.05
C ALA A 44 -6.64 5.41 5.62
N LEU A 45 -6.05 4.73 4.64
CA LEU A 45 -6.09 5.14 3.24
C LEU A 45 -7.52 5.12 2.69
N TYR A 46 -8.27 4.04 2.90
CA TYR A 46 -9.62 3.89 2.34
C TYR A 46 -10.73 4.53 3.17
N PHE A 47 -10.64 4.50 4.50
CA PHE A 47 -11.70 4.98 5.39
C PHE A 47 -11.37 6.30 6.11
N GLY A 48 -10.12 6.75 6.06
CA GLY A 48 -9.65 8.01 6.66
C GLY A 48 -9.99 9.28 5.88
N GLN A 49 -10.84 9.19 4.86
CA GLN A 49 -11.25 10.30 3.99
C GLN A 49 -10.08 10.96 3.22
N VAL A 50 -9.05 10.21 2.95
CA VAL A 50 -7.86 10.70 2.24
C VAL A 50 -7.76 10.22 0.80
N LEU A 51 -8.36 9.08 0.46
CA LEU A 51 -8.40 8.51 -0.89
C LEU A 51 -9.72 8.88 -1.58
N LYS A 52 -9.66 9.30 -2.84
CA LYS A 52 -10.83 9.50 -3.69
C LYS A 52 -11.13 8.23 -4.48
N TYR A 53 -12.21 7.56 -4.15
CA TYR A 53 -12.68 6.36 -4.84
C TYR A 53 -14.21 6.28 -4.84
N ASP A 54 -14.76 5.43 -5.71
CA ASP A 54 -16.19 5.17 -5.79
C ASP A 54 -16.38 3.65 -6.03
N PRO A 55 -16.91 2.89 -5.07
CA PRO A 55 -17.09 1.45 -5.22
C PRO A 55 -18.22 1.10 -6.20
N GLU A 56 -19.22 1.98 -6.39
CA GLU A 56 -20.30 1.78 -7.36
C GLU A 56 -19.83 2.05 -8.80
N ASN A 57 -18.83 2.94 -8.96
CA ASN A 57 -18.20 3.24 -10.24
C ASN A 57 -16.68 3.12 -10.15
N PRO A 58 -16.15 1.89 -9.97
CA PRO A 58 -14.76 1.65 -9.59
C PRO A 58 -13.72 2.09 -10.63
N TRP A 59 -14.17 2.44 -11.84
CA TRP A 59 -13.28 2.84 -12.94
C TRP A 59 -13.45 4.32 -13.33
N VAL A 60 -14.15 5.12 -12.51
CA VAL A 60 -14.25 6.57 -12.77
C VAL A 60 -12.86 7.18 -12.93
N GLU A 61 -12.70 8.03 -13.96
CA GLU A 61 -11.36 8.46 -14.40
C GLU A 61 -10.63 9.36 -13.40
N ASP A 62 -11.35 10.15 -12.63
CA ASP A 62 -10.78 11.12 -11.70
C ASP A 62 -10.58 10.59 -10.26
N ARG A 63 -10.76 9.26 -10.03
CA ARG A 63 -10.42 8.61 -8.78
C ARG A 63 -8.91 8.59 -8.57
N ASP A 64 -8.46 8.53 -7.33
CA ASP A 64 -7.06 8.24 -7.02
C ASP A 64 -6.69 6.79 -7.42
N ARG A 65 -5.41 6.50 -7.56
CA ARG A 65 -4.89 5.18 -7.91
C ARG A 65 -4.12 4.59 -6.74
N VAL A 66 -4.36 3.33 -6.46
CA VAL A 66 -3.61 2.55 -5.47
C VAL A 66 -2.90 1.42 -6.20
N ILE A 67 -1.57 1.43 -6.18
CA ILE A 67 -0.71 0.42 -6.77
C ILE A 67 -0.09 -0.41 -5.66
N LEU A 68 -0.33 -1.70 -5.67
CA LEU A 68 0.28 -2.62 -4.71
C LEU A 68 1.53 -3.27 -5.34
N SER A 69 2.70 -2.76 -4.99
CA SER A 69 3.97 -3.27 -5.50
C SER A 69 4.38 -4.58 -4.82
N ASN A 70 4.27 -4.64 -3.51
CA ASN A 70 4.46 -5.85 -2.72
C ASN A 70 3.23 -6.78 -2.78
N GLY A 71 2.93 -7.28 -3.97
CA GLY A 71 1.68 -7.98 -4.31
C GLY A 71 1.34 -9.18 -3.41
N HIS A 72 2.31 -9.76 -2.69
CA HIS A 72 2.10 -10.86 -1.76
C HIS A 72 1.24 -10.47 -0.54
N ILE A 73 1.14 -9.18 -0.20
CA ILE A 73 0.24 -8.73 0.88
C ILE A 73 -1.19 -8.46 0.39
N CYS A 74 -1.57 -8.91 -0.80
CA CYS A 74 -2.92 -8.71 -1.35
C CYS A 74 -4.09 -9.11 -0.42
N PRO A 75 -3.97 -10.04 0.56
CA PRO A 75 -5.06 -10.30 1.49
C PRO A 75 -5.57 -9.07 2.22
N VAL A 76 -4.70 -8.15 2.65
CA VAL A 76 -5.14 -6.90 3.29
C VAL A 76 -5.87 -5.99 2.30
N TRP A 77 -5.40 -5.91 1.05
CA TRP A 77 -6.07 -5.10 0.04
C TRP A 77 -7.44 -5.66 -0.31
N TYR A 78 -7.56 -6.97 -0.53
CA TYR A 78 -8.85 -7.61 -0.81
C TYR A 78 -9.85 -7.43 0.34
N ALA A 79 -9.44 -7.67 1.60
CA ALA A 79 -10.28 -7.42 2.75
C ALA A 79 -10.74 -5.95 2.80
N THR A 80 -9.82 -4.99 2.59
CA THR A 80 -10.14 -3.56 2.57
C THR A 80 -11.13 -3.21 1.46
N LEU A 81 -10.93 -3.72 0.24
CA LEU A 81 -11.85 -3.48 -0.89
C LEU A 81 -13.24 -4.05 -0.64
N ALA A 82 -13.35 -5.25 -0.04
CA ALA A 82 -14.64 -5.84 0.34
C ALA A 82 -15.36 -4.97 1.38
N HIS A 83 -14.65 -4.54 2.44
CA HIS A 83 -15.19 -3.61 3.44
C HIS A 83 -15.58 -2.24 2.85
N ALA A 84 -14.88 -1.80 1.80
CA ALA A 84 -15.20 -0.56 1.07
C ALA A 84 -16.35 -0.73 0.06
N GLY A 85 -16.89 -1.93 -0.11
CA GLY A 85 -18.06 -2.20 -0.95
C GLY A 85 -17.78 -2.47 -2.43
N PHE A 86 -16.53 -2.73 -2.81
CA PHE A 86 -16.18 -3.01 -4.21
C PHE A 86 -16.67 -4.38 -4.70
N PHE A 87 -16.82 -5.35 -3.80
CA PHE A 87 -17.35 -6.69 -4.10
C PHE A 87 -17.91 -7.34 -2.82
N PRO A 88 -18.72 -8.42 -2.94
CA PRO A 88 -19.34 -9.07 -1.79
C PRO A 88 -18.32 -9.63 -0.79
N HIS A 89 -18.53 -9.38 0.50
CA HIS A 89 -17.62 -9.75 1.56
C HIS A 89 -17.37 -11.26 1.67
N GLU A 90 -18.40 -12.08 1.39
CA GLU A 90 -18.31 -13.55 1.40
C GLU A 90 -17.32 -14.10 0.36
N GLU A 91 -17.01 -13.33 -0.69
CA GLU A 91 -16.04 -13.73 -1.71
C GLU A 91 -14.61 -13.83 -1.14
N LEU A 92 -14.31 -13.19 -0.02
CA LEU A 92 -13.00 -13.25 0.64
C LEU A 92 -12.53 -14.69 0.90
N LEU A 93 -13.47 -15.61 1.16
CA LEU A 93 -13.17 -17.04 1.41
C LEU A 93 -12.75 -17.80 0.13
N THR A 94 -12.80 -17.15 -1.03
CA THR A 94 -12.35 -17.74 -2.31
C THR A 94 -10.89 -17.44 -2.64
N LEU A 95 -10.14 -16.80 -1.71
CA LEU A 95 -8.72 -16.52 -1.90
C LEU A 95 -7.96 -17.78 -2.37
N ARG A 96 -7.22 -17.66 -3.48
CA ARG A 96 -6.40 -18.74 -4.07
C ARG A 96 -7.18 -20.02 -4.43
N LYS A 97 -8.49 -19.96 -4.55
CA LYS A 97 -9.29 -21.09 -5.06
C LYS A 97 -9.29 -21.11 -6.58
N LEU A 98 -9.36 -22.31 -7.15
CA LEU A 98 -9.47 -22.48 -8.61
C LEU A 98 -10.69 -21.72 -9.15
N ASN A 99 -10.52 -20.95 -10.20
CA ASN A 99 -11.53 -20.05 -10.81
C ASN A 99 -12.02 -18.91 -9.89
N GLY A 100 -11.40 -18.72 -8.72
CA GLY A 100 -11.66 -17.55 -7.88
C GLY A 100 -10.97 -16.28 -8.44
N ARG A 101 -11.59 -15.12 -8.26
CA ARG A 101 -11.02 -13.82 -8.68
C ARG A 101 -9.94 -13.31 -7.73
N LEU A 102 -9.95 -13.75 -6.46
CA LEU A 102 -8.96 -13.37 -5.46
C LEU A 102 -7.69 -14.19 -5.64
N GLN A 103 -6.85 -13.73 -6.54
CA GLN A 103 -5.57 -14.36 -6.88
C GLN A 103 -4.57 -14.24 -5.73
N GLY A 104 -3.57 -15.13 -5.68
CA GLY A 104 -2.49 -15.08 -4.68
C GLY A 104 -1.57 -13.85 -4.77
N HIS A 105 -1.62 -13.15 -5.89
CA HIS A 105 -1.13 -11.79 -6.15
C HIS A 105 -2.21 -11.06 -6.95
N PRO A 106 -2.36 -9.74 -6.81
CA PRO A 106 -3.42 -9.02 -7.51
C PRO A 106 -3.25 -9.11 -9.02
N HIS A 107 -4.37 -9.23 -9.71
CA HIS A 107 -4.43 -9.21 -11.16
C HIS A 107 -5.31 -8.06 -11.63
N TYR A 108 -4.78 -7.24 -12.52
CA TYR A 108 -5.45 -6.03 -13.02
C TYR A 108 -6.85 -6.33 -13.57
N ARG A 109 -7.85 -5.65 -13.04
CA ARG A 109 -9.27 -5.75 -13.41
C ARG A 109 -9.97 -7.08 -13.13
N GLU A 110 -9.34 -8.05 -12.48
CA GLU A 110 -10.07 -9.24 -12.00
C GLU A 110 -11.07 -8.88 -10.90
N LEU A 111 -10.72 -7.90 -10.06
CA LEU A 111 -11.59 -7.34 -9.04
C LEU A 111 -11.78 -5.84 -9.28
N PRO A 112 -12.98 -5.29 -9.00
CA PRO A 112 -13.17 -3.85 -8.95
C PRO A 112 -12.20 -3.22 -7.95
N GLY A 113 -11.57 -2.09 -8.34
CA GLY A 113 -10.61 -1.37 -7.50
C GLY A 113 -9.17 -1.90 -7.54
N VAL A 114 -8.88 -3.04 -8.17
CA VAL A 114 -7.52 -3.54 -8.36
C VAL A 114 -6.88 -2.91 -9.59
N GLU A 115 -5.88 -2.04 -9.34
CA GLU A 115 -5.30 -1.15 -10.35
C GLU A 115 -4.10 -1.73 -11.07
N ASN A 116 -3.45 -2.77 -10.53
CA ASN A 116 -2.27 -3.35 -11.15
C ASN A 116 -2.19 -4.86 -11.00
N THR A 117 -1.44 -5.50 -11.88
CA THR A 117 -0.98 -6.87 -11.71
C THR A 117 0.30 -6.84 -10.89
N GLY A 118 0.30 -7.51 -9.74
CA GLY A 118 1.45 -7.64 -8.85
C GLY A 118 2.12 -9.01 -8.98
N GLY A 119 3.16 -9.23 -8.17
CA GLY A 119 3.92 -10.50 -8.08
C GLY A 119 5.41 -10.23 -8.04
N PRO A 120 6.06 -9.89 -9.16
CA PRO A 120 7.46 -9.49 -9.17
C PRO A 120 7.67 -8.21 -8.34
N LEU A 121 8.53 -8.28 -7.32
CA LEU A 121 8.89 -7.14 -6.50
C LEU A 121 9.64 -6.08 -7.32
N GLY A 122 9.56 -4.82 -6.89
CA GLY A 122 10.26 -3.72 -7.54
C GLY A 122 9.55 -3.12 -8.77
N GLN A 123 8.45 -3.71 -9.24
CA GLN A 123 7.77 -3.28 -10.47
C GLN A 123 6.72 -2.17 -10.23
N GLY A 124 6.08 -2.16 -9.05
CA GLY A 124 4.91 -1.32 -8.81
C GLY A 124 5.21 0.17 -8.83
N LEU A 125 6.39 0.60 -8.35
CA LEU A 125 6.75 2.02 -8.37
C LEU A 125 6.86 2.56 -9.79
N SER A 126 7.44 1.80 -10.71
CA SER A 126 7.50 2.17 -12.14
C SER A 126 6.11 2.23 -12.78
N GLN A 127 5.20 1.30 -12.42
CA GLN A 127 3.81 1.34 -12.85
C GLN A 127 3.10 2.59 -12.31
N ALA A 128 3.29 2.90 -11.02
CA ALA A 128 2.75 4.10 -10.39
C ALA A 128 3.21 5.38 -11.10
N ILE A 129 4.49 5.46 -11.46
CA ILE A 129 5.04 6.59 -12.24
C ILE A 129 4.33 6.73 -13.60
N GLY A 130 4.05 5.63 -14.29
CA GLY A 130 3.28 5.65 -15.52
C GLY A 130 1.89 6.28 -15.34
N HIS A 131 1.16 5.91 -14.29
CA HIS A 131 -0.13 6.53 -13.93
C HIS A 131 0.03 8.03 -13.59
N VAL A 132 1.06 8.39 -12.84
CA VAL A 132 1.35 9.80 -12.49
C VAL A 132 1.55 10.65 -13.75
N LEU A 133 2.35 10.15 -14.70
CA LEU A 133 2.61 10.85 -15.95
C LEU A 133 1.34 10.99 -16.79
N ALA A 134 0.52 9.93 -16.90
CA ALA A 134 -0.76 9.98 -17.59
C ALA A 134 -1.69 11.05 -16.99
N GLY A 135 -1.83 11.09 -15.66
CA GLY A 135 -2.65 12.11 -14.99
C GLY A 135 -2.15 13.55 -15.18
N ARG A 136 -0.84 13.75 -15.41
CA ARG A 136 -0.25 15.05 -15.74
C ARG A 136 -0.46 15.44 -17.20
N MET A 137 -0.41 14.49 -18.12
CA MET A 137 -0.69 14.74 -19.54
C MET A 137 -2.14 15.22 -19.73
N ASP A 138 -3.09 14.59 -19.06
CA ASP A 138 -4.48 15.03 -19.06
C ASP A 138 -4.65 16.45 -18.49
N ALA A 139 -3.88 16.79 -17.45
CA ALA A 139 -3.87 18.13 -16.86
C ALA A 139 -3.29 19.21 -17.78
N SER A 140 -2.34 18.87 -18.65
CA SER A 140 -1.73 19.84 -19.59
C SER A 140 -2.72 20.39 -20.60
N THR A 141 -3.85 19.72 -20.82
CA THR A 141 -4.94 20.15 -21.69
C THR A 141 -6.00 20.97 -20.94
N SER A 142 -5.90 21.08 -19.60
CA SER A 142 -6.81 21.84 -18.75
C SER A 142 -6.19 23.18 -18.33
N SER A 143 -7.01 24.22 -18.17
CA SER A 143 -6.56 25.54 -17.72
C SER A 143 -5.97 25.57 -16.30
N ALA A 144 -6.16 24.50 -15.51
CA ALA A 144 -5.79 24.46 -14.10
C ALA A 144 -4.41 23.85 -13.81
N GLN A 145 -3.78 23.12 -14.75
CA GLN A 145 -2.49 22.42 -14.57
C GLN A 145 -2.39 21.54 -13.31
N VAL A 146 -3.54 21.18 -12.72
CA VAL A 146 -3.61 20.32 -11.53
C VAL A 146 -3.76 18.86 -11.98
N PRO A 147 -2.96 17.93 -11.47
CA PRO A 147 -3.12 16.52 -11.79
C PRO A 147 -4.54 16.03 -11.51
N LYS A 148 -5.11 15.26 -12.43
CA LYS A 148 -6.49 14.76 -12.36
C LYS A 148 -6.74 13.88 -11.13
N PHE A 149 -5.68 13.17 -10.69
CA PHE A 149 -5.71 12.26 -9.55
C PHE A 149 -4.32 12.12 -8.90
N ARG A 150 -4.29 11.54 -7.73
CA ARG A 150 -3.06 11.13 -7.04
C ARG A 150 -2.83 9.64 -7.20
N VAL A 151 -1.58 9.23 -7.04
CA VAL A 151 -1.17 7.82 -7.09
C VAL A 151 -0.46 7.46 -5.79
N TYR A 152 -0.94 6.40 -5.14
CA TYR A 152 -0.35 5.83 -3.95
C TYR A 152 0.27 4.48 -4.30
N CYS A 153 1.56 4.31 -4.05
CA CYS A 153 2.28 3.06 -4.29
C CYS A 153 2.65 2.42 -2.95
N LEU A 154 2.05 1.27 -2.63
CA LEU A 154 2.36 0.50 -1.42
C LEU A 154 3.52 -0.44 -1.74
N MET A 155 4.57 -0.40 -0.93
CA MET A 155 5.81 -1.14 -1.12
C MET A 155 6.26 -1.76 0.20
N SER A 156 7.08 -2.80 0.17
CA SER A 156 7.78 -3.29 1.35
C SER A 156 9.21 -2.77 1.41
N ASP A 157 9.81 -2.80 2.58
CA ASP A 157 11.20 -2.42 2.78
C ASP A 157 12.17 -3.37 2.05
N ALA A 158 12.00 -4.69 2.20
CA ALA A 158 12.83 -5.67 1.51
C ALA A 158 12.74 -5.56 -0.03
N GLU A 159 11.61 -5.10 -0.56
CA GLU A 159 11.44 -4.81 -1.99
C GLU A 159 12.39 -3.71 -2.48
N LEU A 160 12.83 -2.81 -1.60
CA LEU A 160 13.81 -1.77 -1.95
C LEU A 160 15.22 -2.33 -2.24
N GLN A 161 15.46 -3.61 -1.98
CA GLN A 161 16.68 -4.29 -2.41
C GLN A 161 16.72 -4.53 -3.94
N GLU A 162 15.57 -4.44 -4.61
CA GLU A 162 15.47 -4.49 -6.07
C GLU A 162 16.00 -3.19 -6.70
N GLY A 163 17.04 -3.29 -7.54
CA GLY A 163 17.75 -2.14 -8.12
C GLY A 163 16.86 -1.18 -8.90
N GLN A 164 15.86 -1.70 -9.63
CA GLN A 164 14.97 -0.86 -10.43
C GLN A 164 14.07 0.08 -9.61
N ASN A 165 13.85 -0.17 -8.30
CA ASN A 165 13.20 0.80 -7.44
C ASN A 165 14.01 2.10 -7.36
N TRP A 166 15.34 2.00 -7.25
CA TRP A 166 16.22 3.16 -7.19
C TRP A 166 16.26 3.94 -8.51
N GLU A 167 16.16 3.25 -9.65
CA GLU A 167 15.99 3.89 -10.96
C GLU A 167 14.66 4.68 -11.01
N ALA A 168 13.57 4.07 -10.55
CA ALA A 168 12.25 4.72 -10.48
C ALA A 168 12.24 5.89 -9.48
N ILE A 169 12.85 5.74 -8.30
CA ILE A 169 12.98 6.80 -7.28
C ILE A 169 13.75 8.00 -7.85
N MET A 170 14.89 7.75 -8.50
CA MET A 170 15.69 8.79 -9.15
C MET A 170 14.88 9.51 -10.24
N PHE A 171 14.16 8.78 -11.07
CA PHE A 171 13.32 9.35 -12.12
C PHE A 171 12.20 10.23 -11.54
N ALA A 172 11.50 9.75 -10.51
CA ALA A 172 10.40 10.47 -9.89
C ALA A 172 10.85 11.78 -9.25
N GLY A 173 11.97 11.76 -8.51
CA GLY A 173 12.53 12.95 -7.89
C GLY A 173 13.04 13.97 -8.92
N LYS A 174 13.76 13.52 -9.95
CA LYS A 174 14.24 14.38 -11.05
C LYS A 174 13.08 15.09 -11.77
N ASN A 175 11.93 14.44 -11.91
CA ASN A 175 10.77 14.99 -12.62
C ASN A 175 9.72 15.63 -11.67
N ASN A 176 10.05 15.80 -10.39
CA ASN A 176 9.19 16.42 -9.37
C ASN A 176 7.75 15.85 -9.39
N LEU A 177 7.61 14.53 -9.32
CA LEU A 177 6.32 13.86 -9.45
C LEU A 177 5.48 14.00 -8.17
N HIS A 178 5.05 15.21 -7.82
CA HIS A 178 4.39 15.58 -6.56
C HIS A 178 3.02 14.93 -6.32
N ASN A 179 2.37 14.37 -7.34
CA ASN A 179 1.15 13.60 -7.19
C ASN A 179 1.40 12.09 -6.95
N LEU A 180 2.66 11.70 -6.72
CA LEU A 180 3.09 10.37 -6.29
C LEU A 180 3.37 10.37 -4.80
N THR A 181 2.76 9.42 -4.09
CA THR A 181 3.09 9.09 -2.71
C THR A 181 3.43 7.61 -2.63
N ALA A 182 4.68 7.28 -2.29
CA ALA A 182 5.07 5.92 -1.94
C ALA A 182 4.84 5.70 -0.43
N ILE A 183 4.34 4.55 -0.04
CA ILE A 183 4.19 4.15 1.37
C ILE A 183 4.97 2.86 1.56
N ILE A 184 6.02 2.91 2.38
CA ILE A 184 6.90 1.79 2.65
C ILE A 184 6.44 1.09 3.94
N ASP A 185 6.06 -0.18 3.82
CA ASP A 185 5.90 -1.09 4.95
C ASP A 185 7.28 -1.42 5.53
N ARG A 186 7.74 -0.63 6.51
CA ARG A 186 9.03 -0.83 7.18
C ARG A 186 8.85 -1.82 8.33
N ASN A 187 8.62 -3.09 7.97
CA ASN A 187 8.38 -4.18 8.92
C ASN A 187 9.65 -4.96 9.30
N ASN A 188 10.77 -4.67 8.64
CA ASN A 188 12.10 -5.25 8.88
C ASN A 188 12.23 -6.76 8.66
N ILE A 189 11.28 -7.41 7.96
CA ILE A 189 11.37 -8.85 7.69
C ILE A 189 11.25 -9.17 6.19
N GLN A 190 11.83 -10.29 5.81
CA GLN A 190 11.65 -10.96 4.53
C GLN A 190 11.65 -12.47 4.73
N ILE A 191 11.50 -13.26 3.65
CA ILE A 191 11.40 -14.74 3.73
C ILE A 191 12.59 -15.35 4.48
N ASP A 192 13.80 -14.88 4.22
CA ASP A 192 15.05 -15.49 4.67
C ASP A 192 15.60 -14.89 5.98
N GLY A 193 14.94 -13.90 6.57
CA GLY A 193 15.41 -13.28 7.79
C GLY A 193 14.96 -11.84 8.00
N PHE A 194 15.70 -11.12 8.84
CA PHE A 194 15.51 -9.69 9.00
C PHE A 194 16.15 -8.93 7.83
N THR A 195 15.48 -7.88 7.36
CA THR A 195 15.89 -7.12 6.18
C THR A 195 17.33 -6.58 6.32
N GLU A 196 17.68 -6.07 7.49
CA GLU A 196 19.03 -5.51 7.73
C GLU A 196 20.13 -6.59 7.84
N ASP A 197 19.76 -7.84 8.20
CA ASP A 197 20.73 -8.95 8.24
C ASP A 197 20.98 -9.55 6.85
N VAL A 198 19.96 -9.57 5.99
CA VAL A 198 20.07 -10.13 4.63
C VAL A 198 20.75 -9.14 3.69
N MET A 199 20.25 -7.90 3.60
CA MET A 199 20.87 -6.81 2.84
C MET A 199 20.44 -5.45 3.42
N PRO A 200 21.35 -4.75 4.10
CA PRO A 200 21.04 -3.52 4.81
C PRO A 200 20.49 -2.41 3.91
N LEU A 201 19.43 -1.76 4.37
CA LEU A 201 18.76 -0.65 3.65
C LEU A 201 19.03 0.72 4.27
N GLU A 202 19.48 0.78 5.52
CA GLU A 202 19.67 2.07 6.20
C GLU A 202 20.83 2.90 5.61
N ASN A 203 20.78 4.22 5.60
CA ASN A 203 19.70 5.07 6.10
C ASN A 203 18.72 5.41 4.97
N LEU A 204 17.46 4.98 5.08
CA LEU A 204 16.42 5.19 4.05
C LEU A 204 16.07 6.66 3.88
N VAL A 205 15.95 7.43 4.98
CA VAL A 205 15.63 8.86 4.93
C VAL A 205 16.65 9.61 4.07
N ASN A 206 17.94 9.36 4.30
CA ASN A 206 19.01 10.01 3.56
C ASN A 206 19.00 9.61 2.08
N LYS A 207 18.73 8.34 1.77
CA LYS A 207 18.66 7.84 0.39
C LYS A 207 17.55 8.51 -0.39
N PHE A 208 16.32 8.55 0.13
CA PHE A 208 15.19 9.23 -0.52
C PHE A 208 15.40 10.74 -0.64
N THR A 209 15.91 11.38 0.41
CA THR A 209 16.21 12.82 0.39
C THR A 209 17.26 13.15 -0.67
N ALA A 210 18.31 12.32 -0.83
CA ALA A 210 19.33 12.51 -1.86
C ALA A 210 18.77 12.42 -3.29
N PHE A 211 17.66 11.69 -3.48
CA PHE A 211 16.93 11.64 -4.74
C PHE A 211 15.80 12.69 -4.85
N ASN A 212 15.81 13.73 -4.02
CA ASN A 212 14.84 14.83 -4.05
C ASN A 212 13.39 14.38 -3.73
N TRP A 213 13.20 13.47 -2.76
CA TRP A 213 11.91 13.12 -2.22
C TRP A 213 11.67 13.81 -0.88
N SER A 214 10.43 14.21 -0.62
CA SER A 214 9.97 14.53 0.74
C SER A 214 9.76 13.24 1.52
N VAL A 215 10.34 13.17 2.73
CA VAL A 215 10.27 11.98 3.58
C VAL A 215 9.45 12.28 4.81
N ILE A 216 8.54 11.37 5.16
CA ILE A 216 7.73 11.40 6.37
C ILE A 216 7.86 10.02 7.03
N GLU A 217 8.41 9.98 8.25
CA GLU A 217 8.42 8.75 9.05
C GLU A 217 7.26 8.78 10.04
N ILE A 218 6.61 7.62 10.23
CA ILE A 218 5.45 7.48 11.10
C ILE A 218 5.47 6.13 11.84
N ASN A 219 4.77 6.09 12.98
CA ASN A 219 4.29 4.84 13.52
C ASN A 219 3.15 4.31 12.63
N GLY A 220 3.38 3.21 11.91
CA GLY A 220 2.41 2.59 11.00
C GLY A 220 1.18 1.98 11.69
N HIS A 221 1.08 2.13 13.02
CA HIS A 221 -0.07 1.69 13.84
C HIS A 221 -0.77 2.84 14.57
N ASP A 222 -0.28 4.06 14.43
CA ASP A 222 -0.98 5.25 14.93
C ASP A 222 -1.89 5.81 13.82
N MET A 223 -3.19 5.60 13.98
CA MET A 223 -4.19 5.97 12.98
C MET A 223 -4.18 7.48 12.69
N ALA A 224 -3.94 8.29 13.70
CA ALA A 224 -3.89 9.74 13.56
C ALA A 224 -2.63 10.17 12.78
N GLU A 225 -1.47 9.59 13.09
CA GLU A 225 -0.23 9.84 12.36
C GLU A 225 -0.35 9.44 10.89
N ILE A 226 -0.93 8.26 10.60
CA ILE A 226 -1.09 7.78 9.22
C ILE A 226 -1.95 8.74 8.40
N VAL A 227 -3.13 9.12 8.91
CA VAL A 227 -4.02 10.05 8.20
C VAL A 227 -3.39 11.43 8.04
N ALA A 228 -2.70 11.93 9.08
CA ALA A 228 -1.99 13.21 9.02
C ALA A 228 -0.84 13.19 7.99
N ALA A 229 -0.06 12.10 7.93
CA ALA A 229 1.03 11.95 6.96
C ALA A 229 0.53 11.93 5.51
N ILE A 230 -0.56 11.19 5.23
CA ILE A 230 -1.18 11.19 3.89
C ILE A 230 -1.71 12.59 3.56
N GLY A 231 -2.36 13.26 4.51
CA GLY A 231 -2.82 14.64 4.35
C GLY A 231 -1.67 15.62 4.07
N LYS A 232 -0.55 15.48 4.80
CA LYS A 232 0.67 16.27 4.57
C LYS A 232 1.26 16.01 3.18
N ALA A 233 1.35 14.74 2.75
CA ALA A 233 1.83 14.39 1.42
C ALA A 233 0.98 15.04 0.31
N LYS A 234 -0.33 15.20 0.52
CA LYS A 234 -1.23 15.88 -0.43
C LYS A 234 -0.95 17.38 -0.56
N SER A 235 -0.34 18.00 0.43
CA SER A 235 -0.02 19.44 0.44
C SER A 235 1.39 19.77 -0.07
N ILE A 236 2.18 18.76 -0.43
CA ILE A 236 3.53 18.93 -1.01
C ILE A 236 3.38 18.95 -2.53
N PHE A 237 3.82 20.04 -3.17
CA PHE A 237 3.71 20.24 -4.61
C PHE A 237 5.08 20.34 -5.31
N GLU A 238 6.18 20.30 -4.56
CA GLU A 238 7.54 20.49 -5.08
C GLU A 238 8.14 19.17 -5.59
N ASN A 239 7.85 18.05 -4.93
CA ASN A 239 8.49 16.77 -5.20
C ASN A 239 7.62 15.58 -4.77
N PRO A 240 7.94 14.33 -5.19
CA PRO A 240 7.25 13.15 -4.71
C PRO A 240 7.46 12.95 -3.20
N THR A 241 6.52 12.27 -2.55
CA THR A 241 6.58 11.99 -1.12
C THR A 241 6.72 10.50 -0.86
N VAL A 242 7.59 10.12 0.07
CA VAL A 242 7.64 8.79 0.66
C VAL A 242 7.21 8.87 2.13
N ILE A 243 6.30 7.97 2.52
CA ILE A 243 5.91 7.73 3.90
C ILE A 243 6.56 6.41 4.32
N ILE A 244 7.48 6.45 5.26
CA ILE A 244 8.10 5.27 5.86
C ILE A 244 7.27 4.91 7.10
N ALA A 245 6.44 3.88 6.97
CA ALA A 245 5.56 3.42 8.04
C ALA A 245 6.22 2.28 8.80
N HIS A 246 6.66 2.54 10.02
CA HIS A 246 7.22 1.52 10.91
C HIS A 246 6.09 0.63 11.42
N THR A 247 6.05 -0.61 10.95
CA THR A 247 4.99 -1.58 11.25
C THR A 247 5.50 -2.79 12.01
N ILE A 248 4.56 -3.48 12.66
CA ILE A 248 4.81 -4.75 13.35
C ILE A 248 4.32 -5.88 12.43
N PRO A 249 5.22 -6.70 11.87
CA PRO A 249 4.78 -7.86 11.10
C PRO A 249 4.00 -8.82 12.00
N GLY A 250 2.86 -9.31 11.52
CA GLY A 250 1.97 -10.18 12.32
C GLY A 250 1.17 -9.46 13.41
N LYS A 251 0.98 -8.14 13.30
CA LYS A 251 0.25 -7.30 14.26
C LYS A 251 -1.10 -7.89 14.66
N GLY A 252 -1.30 -8.01 15.99
CA GLY A 252 -2.54 -8.54 16.59
C GLY A 252 -2.52 -10.05 16.83
N VAL A 253 -1.44 -10.76 16.46
CA VAL A 253 -1.27 -12.19 16.72
C VAL A 253 0.07 -12.42 17.42
N ASP A 254 0.05 -12.58 18.74
CA ASP A 254 1.24 -12.55 19.61
C ASP A 254 2.36 -13.48 19.16
N PHE A 255 2.02 -14.70 18.74
CA PHE A 255 3.02 -15.68 18.30
C PHE A 255 3.59 -15.42 16.91
N MET A 256 3.03 -14.48 16.13
CA MET A 256 3.50 -14.06 14.80
C MET A 256 4.35 -12.78 14.84
N GLN A 257 4.08 -11.88 15.81
CA GLN A 257 4.71 -10.58 15.86
C GLN A 257 6.24 -10.68 15.89
N TRP A 258 6.89 -9.88 15.03
CA TRP A 258 8.35 -9.76 14.91
C TRP A 258 9.07 -11.04 14.46
N LYS A 259 8.34 -12.03 13.91
CA LYS A 259 8.91 -13.30 13.46
C LYS A 259 8.86 -13.41 11.95
N TYR A 260 10.02 -13.38 11.32
CA TYR A 260 10.13 -13.47 9.86
C TYR A 260 9.62 -14.82 9.32
N GLU A 261 9.62 -15.87 10.13
CA GLU A 261 9.12 -17.20 9.75
C GLU A 261 7.64 -17.21 9.35
N TRP A 262 6.88 -16.15 9.74
CA TRP A 262 5.49 -15.94 9.36
C TRP A 262 5.33 -15.07 8.11
N HIS A 263 6.43 -14.63 7.50
CA HIS A 263 6.36 -13.82 6.28
C HIS A 263 5.52 -14.51 5.20
N GLY A 264 5.83 -15.76 4.84
CA GLY A 264 5.20 -16.54 3.78
C GLY A 264 4.34 -17.71 4.26
N LYS A 265 3.77 -17.64 5.46
CA LYS A 265 2.88 -18.66 6.01
C LYS A 265 1.46 -18.13 6.15
N PRO A 266 0.44 -19.02 5.98
CA PRO A 266 -0.97 -18.66 6.17
C PRO A 266 -1.35 -18.52 7.64
#